data_76177cb51be161f57c7da86452c3b2bc
#
_entry.id   76177cb51be161f57c7da86452c3b2bc
#
_cell.length_a   1.000
_cell.length_b   1.000
_cell.length_c   1.000
_cell.angle_alpha   90.00
_cell.angle_beta   90.00
_cell.angle_gamma   90.00
#
_symmetry.space_group_name_H-M   'P 1'
#
loop_
_entity.id
_entity.type
_entity.pdbx_description
1 polymer ?
#
loop_
_entity_poly.entity_id
_entity_poly.type
_entity_poly.pdbx_seq_one_letter_code
_entity_poly.pdbx_strand_id
1 'polypeptide(L)'
;MDKTLIHRRKGFTPLPIKDGLNPTRVRTPEAGITAWDFLSAVISAQRHRHPDDDASALQARFDSGEVVLRNQTKLRPDSILGNDEDVFFYRIPAPETPVPYDVPILFEDEHILVADKPPFMATMPRARHIVQTATVQLRRMTGNDELAPAHRLDRLTSGILLFTKHRDVRGAYQTLFAEKKVQKTYQAIAEYRRFPTPLQWASHLTKTPGEIQGRIGDGIPNACLLYTSDAADE
;
A
#
# COMPACT_ATOMS: atom_id res chain seq x y z
N MET A 1 0.52 -22.68 -20.60
CA MET A 1 -0.49 -21.91 -19.86
C MET A 1 -1.15 -20.92 -20.82
N ASP A 2 -2.46 -20.94 -20.89
CA ASP A 2 -3.21 -20.05 -21.77
C ASP A 2 -3.03 -18.59 -21.28
N LYS A 3 -2.47 -17.73 -22.13
CA LYS A 3 -2.24 -16.31 -21.82
C LYS A 3 -3.53 -15.59 -21.40
N THR A 4 -4.67 -16.00 -21.94
CA THR A 4 -6.00 -15.42 -21.65
C THR A 4 -6.42 -15.60 -20.18
N LEU A 5 -6.02 -16.70 -19.54
CA LEU A 5 -6.35 -16.98 -18.13
C LEU A 5 -5.48 -16.16 -17.16
N ILE A 6 -4.23 -15.84 -17.54
CA ILE A 6 -3.31 -15.08 -16.70
C ILE A 6 -3.81 -13.64 -16.51
N HIS A 7 -4.34 -13.01 -17.55
CA HIS A 7 -4.84 -11.63 -17.50
C HIS A 7 -6.07 -11.43 -16.60
N ARG A 8 -6.82 -12.49 -16.33
CA ARG A 8 -8.00 -12.46 -15.44
C ARG A 8 -7.65 -12.71 -13.98
N ARG A 9 -6.41 -13.12 -13.67
CA ARG A 9 -5.98 -13.42 -12.31
C ARG A 9 -6.04 -12.16 -11.44
N LYS A 10 -6.71 -12.26 -10.28
CA LYS A 10 -6.75 -11.17 -9.29
C LYS A 10 -5.33 -10.78 -8.88
N GLY A 11 -5.03 -9.49 -8.91
CA GLY A 11 -3.70 -8.96 -8.60
C GLY A 11 -2.66 -9.09 -9.72
N PHE A 12 -3.03 -9.51 -10.94
CA PHE A 12 -2.15 -9.42 -12.10
C PHE A 12 -1.92 -7.95 -12.48
N THR A 13 -0.66 -7.59 -12.69
CA THR A 13 -0.25 -6.30 -13.25
C THR A 13 0.52 -6.56 -14.55
N PRO A 14 0.19 -5.87 -15.66
CA PRO A 14 0.82 -6.09 -16.96
C PRO A 14 2.24 -5.52 -17.05
N LEU A 15 2.59 -4.61 -16.16
CA LEU A 15 3.92 -4.03 -16.02
C LEU A 15 4.61 -4.57 -14.76
N PRO A 16 5.92 -4.78 -14.77
CA PRO A 16 6.69 -5.19 -13.60
C PRO A 16 6.68 -4.10 -12.51
N ILE A 17 7.16 -4.44 -11.35
CA ILE A 17 7.50 -3.46 -10.31
C ILE A 17 8.78 -2.74 -10.77
N LYS A 18 8.83 -1.43 -10.61
CA LYS A 18 9.98 -0.60 -10.98
C LYS A 18 10.43 0.17 -9.76
N ASP A 19 11.66 -0.06 -9.35
CA ASP A 19 12.26 0.57 -8.16
C ASP A 19 11.37 0.40 -6.89
N GLY A 20 10.87 -0.81 -6.66
CA GLY A 20 10.01 -1.17 -5.53
C GLY A 20 8.56 -0.67 -5.64
N LEU A 21 8.21 0.09 -6.67
CA LEU A 21 6.88 0.68 -6.89
C LEU A 21 6.06 -0.12 -7.89
N ASN A 22 4.81 -0.40 -7.51
CA ASN A 22 3.85 -0.98 -8.44
C ASN A 22 3.46 0.03 -9.52
N PRO A 23 3.15 -0.43 -10.75
CA PRO A 23 2.52 0.42 -11.74
C PRO A 23 1.18 0.95 -11.23
N THR A 24 0.85 2.16 -11.64
CA THR A 24 -0.45 2.78 -11.37
C THR A 24 -1.48 2.22 -12.32
N ARG A 25 -2.63 1.83 -11.78
CA ARG A 25 -3.81 1.48 -12.56
C ARG A 25 -4.83 2.61 -12.50
N VAL A 26 -5.32 3.03 -13.64
CA VAL A 26 -6.43 3.97 -13.80
C VAL A 26 -7.46 3.36 -14.73
N ARG A 27 -8.73 3.71 -14.53
CA ARG A 27 -9.84 3.19 -15.32
C ARG A 27 -10.49 4.31 -16.11
N THR A 28 -10.74 4.08 -17.38
CA THR A 28 -11.41 5.05 -18.24
C THR A 28 -12.87 5.21 -17.82
N PRO A 29 -13.37 6.45 -17.71
CA PRO A 29 -14.78 6.71 -17.35
C PRO A 29 -15.72 6.48 -18.53
N GLU A 30 -15.23 6.68 -19.77
CA GLU A 30 -16.01 6.61 -21.00
C GLU A 30 -15.14 6.19 -22.19
N ALA A 31 -15.75 5.75 -23.26
CA ALA A 31 -15.08 5.41 -24.51
C ALA A 31 -14.83 6.65 -25.39
N GLY A 32 -13.84 6.55 -26.29
CA GLY A 32 -13.60 7.55 -27.33
C GLY A 32 -12.55 8.61 -27.00
N ILE A 33 -12.00 8.59 -25.78
CA ILE A 33 -10.88 9.47 -25.38
C ILE A 33 -9.57 8.87 -25.85
N THR A 34 -8.60 9.70 -26.27
CA THR A 34 -7.24 9.24 -26.58
C THR A 34 -6.49 8.86 -25.30
N ALA A 35 -5.55 7.93 -25.39
CA ALA A 35 -4.70 7.56 -24.26
C ALA A 35 -3.89 8.75 -23.75
N TRP A 36 -3.49 9.66 -24.63
CA TRP A 36 -2.81 10.90 -24.26
C TRP A 36 -3.67 11.82 -23.42
N ASP A 37 -4.88 12.15 -23.91
CA ASP A 37 -5.76 13.10 -23.23
C ASP A 37 -6.21 12.56 -21.87
N PHE A 38 -6.54 11.25 -21.83
CA PHE A 38 -6.90 10.57 -20.59
C PHE A 38 -5.79 10.64 -19.53
N LEU A 39 -4.57 10.24 -19.89
CA LEU A 39 -3.45 10.24 -18.94
C LEU A 39 -2.98 11.64 -18.59
N SER A 40 -3.03 12.61 -19.53
CA SER A 40 -2.74 14.02 -19.25
C SER A 40 -3.70 14.56 -18.19
N ALA A 41 -4.99 14.28 -18.31
CA ALA A 41 -6.00 14.67 -17.33
C ALA A 41 -5.76 14.00 -15.97
N VAL A 42 -5.48 12.69 -15.95
CA VAL A 42 -5.20 11.93 -14.72
C VAL A 42 -3.95 12.46 -14.01
N ILE A 43 -2.88 12.74 -14.74
CA ILE A 43 -1.62 13.26 -14.18
C ILE A 43 -1.83 14.70 -13.65
N SER A 44 -2.53 15.53 -14.40
CA SER A 44 -2.80 16.93 -14.00
C SER A 44 -3.71 17.04 -12.77
N ALA A 45 -4.64 16.10 -12.61
CA ALA A 45 -5.55 16.04 -11.46
C ALA A 45 -4.90 15.48 -10.17
N GLN A 46 -3.64 15.06 -10.20
CA GLN A 46 -2.97 14.53 -9.01
C GLN A 46 -2.75 15.64 -7.98
N ARG A 47 -3.25 15.41 -6.76
CA ARG A 47 -3.04 16.35 -5.64
C ARG A 47 -1.57 16.57 -5.29
N HIS A 48 -0.75 15.53 -5.44
CA HIS A 48 0.69 15.56 -5.20
C HIS A 48 1.37 15.06 -6.48
N ARG A 49 1.62 15.98 -7.41
CA ARG A 49 2.29 15.70 -8.67
C ARG A 49 3.77 16.08 -8.57
N HIS A 50 4.65 15.28 -9.16
CA HIS A 50 6.03 15.68 -9.35
C HIS A 50 6.07 16.83 -10.36
N PRO A 51 6.89 17.89 -10.18
CA PRO A 51 7.04 18.97 -11.15
C PRO A 51 7.37 18.47 -12.56
N ASP A 52 8.24 17.48 -12.67
CA ASP A 52 8.70 16.89 -13.93
C ASP A 52 7.76 15.79 -14.46
N ASP A 53 6.61 15.52 -13.82
CA ASP A 53 5.59 14.62 -14.37
C ASP A 53 4.70 15.39 -15.35
N ASP A 54 5.32 15.85 -16.42
CA ASP A 54 4.77 16.73 -17.47
C ASP A 54 4.49 15.97 -18.78
N ALA A 55 4.19 16.73 -19.84
CA ALA A 55 3.94 16.20 -21.17
C ALA A 55 5.15 15.45 -21.75
N SER A 56 6.38 15.91 -21.48
CA SER A 56 7.60 15.25 -21.95
C SER A 56 7.79 13.89 -21.28
N ALA A 57 7.56 13.82 -19.95
CA ALA A 57 7.61 12.58 -19.20
C ALA A 57 6.49 11.61 -19.64
N LEU A 58 5.32 12.11 -19.99
CA LEU A 58 4.23 11.28 -20.52
C LEU A 58 4.61 10.71 -21.90
N GLN A 59 5.18 11.54 -22.79
CA GLN A 59 5.64 11.07 -24.11
C GLN A 59 6.71 9.98 -23.95
N ALA A 60 7.69 10.18 -23.07
CA ALA A 60 8.73 9.19 -22.82
C ALA A 60 8.17 7.82 -22.37
N ARG A 61 7.08 7.81 -21.60
CA ARG A 61 6.40 6.55 -21.19
C ARG A 61 5.76 5.83 -22.40
N PHE A 62 5.16 6.57 -23.31
CA PHE A 62 4.64 5.98 -24.54
C PHE A 62 5.76 5.42 -25.39
N ASP A 63 6.84 6.16 -25.59
CA ASP A 63 7.98 5.76 -26.41
C ASP A 63 8.69 4.52 -25.84
N SER A 64 8.78 4.41 -24.51
CA SER A 64 9.34 3.22 -23.84
C SER A 64 8.37 2.05 -23.75
N GLY A 65 7.10 2.23 -24.13
CA GLY A 65 6.05 1.22 -24.03
C GLY A 65 5.64 0.91 -22.60
N GLU A 66 5.74 1.88 -21.71
CA GLU A 66 5.34 1.82 -20.30
C GLU A 66 3.90 2.25 -20.07
N VAL A 67 3.11 2.41 -21.14
CA VAL A 67 1.66 2.64 -21.09
C VAL A 67 0.97 1.46 -21.74
N VAL A 68 0.24 0.66 -20.96
CA VAL A 68 -0.33 -0.59 -21.44
C VAL A 68 -1.74 -0.84 -20.93
N LEU A 69 -2.52 -1.62 -21.66
CA LEU A 69 -3.76 -2.19 -21.19
C LEU A 69 -3.49 -3.44 -20.31
N ARG A 70 -4.53 -3.93 -19.65
CA ARG A 70 -4.45 -5.14 -18.80
C ARG A 70 -3.98 -6.38 -19.54
N ASN A 71 -4.24 -6.49 -20.84
CA ASN A 71 -3.79 -7.57 -21.71
C ASN A 71 -2.37 -7.39 -22.24
N GLN A 72 -1.61 -6.43 -21.73
CA GLN A 72 -0.25 -6.03 -22.14
C GLN A 72 -0.17 -5.35 -23.52
N THR A 73 -1.29 -5.00 -24.15
CA THR A 73 -1.27 -4.18 -25.37
C THR A 73 -0.65 -2.84 -25.05
N LYS A 74 0.45 -2.50 -25.71
CA LYS A 74 1.08 -1.18 -25.62
C LYS A 74 0.21 -0.15 -26.31
N LEU A 75 -0.01 0.96 -25.63
CA LEU A 75 -0.76 2.09 -26.16
C LEU A 75 0.18 3.11 -26.79
N ARG A 76 -0.34 3.79 -27.80
CA ARG A 76 0.25 4.99 -28.40
C ARG A 76 -0.52 6.22 -27.92
N PRO A 77 0.01 7.44 -28.02
CA PRO A 77 -0.71 8.66 -27.66
C PRO A 77 -2.09 8.77 -28.30
N ASP A 78 -2.20 8.39 -29.58
CA ASP A 78 -3.41 8.45 -30.39
C ASP A 78 -4.35 7.23 -30.23
N SER A 79 -4.00 6.25 -29.40
CA SER A 79 -4.85 5.08 -29.16
C SER A 79 -6.17 5.49 -28.53
N ILE A 80 -7.27 5.09 -29.14
CA ILE A 80 -8.62 5.35 -28.62
C ILE A 80 -8.94 4.30 -27.55
N LEU A 81 -9.35 4.76 -26.37
CA LEU A 81 -9.69 3.92 -25.23
C LEU A 81 -11.17 3.56 -25.24
N GLY A 82 -11.47 2.34 -24.79
CA GLY A 82 -12.82 1.86 -24.55
C GLY A 82 -13.39 2.32 -23.21
N ASN A 83 -14.65 1.98 -22.95
CA ASN A 83 -15.27 2.21 -21.65
C ASN A 83 -14.75 1.20 -20.63
N ASP A 84 -14.56 1.64 -19.36
CA ASP A 84 -14.12 0.80 -18.24
C ASP A 84 -12.81 0.02 -18.49
N GLU A 85 -11.93 0.51 -19.36
CA GLU A 85 -10.62 -0.09 -19.58
C GLU A 85 -9.61 0.26 -18.47
N ASP A 86 -8.86 -0.73 -18.04
CA ASP A 86 -7.76 -0.54 -17.11
C ASP A 86 -6.47 -0.20 -17.88
N VAL A 87 -6.00 1.04 -17.70
CA VAL A 87 -4.72 1.52 -18.23
C VAL A 87 -3.67 1.49 -17.10
N PHE A 88 -2.48 0.98 -17.41
CA PHE A 88 -1.36 0.87 -16.48
C PHE A 88 -0.18 1.69 -16.98
N PHE A 89 0.46 2.41 -16.05
CA PHE A 89 1.64 3.21 -16.32
C PHE A 89 2.44 3.48 -15.03
N TYR A 90 3.64 4.04 -15.14
CA TYR A 90 4.41 4.45 -13.98
C TYR A 90 4.20 5.95 -13.71
N ARG A 91 3.99 6.33 -12.45
CA ARG A 91 4.05 7.71 -12.01
C ARG A 91 5.48 8.10 -11.67
N ILE A 92 5.78 9.38 -11.79
CA ILE A 92 6.93 9.97 -11.12
C ILE A 92 6.44 10.38 -9.72
N PRO A 93 6.94 9.76 -8.64
CA PRO A 93 6.52 10.13 -7.29
C PRO A 93 6.92 11.58 -6.98
N ALA A 94 6.02 12.34 -6.38
CA ALA A 94 6.35 13.67 -5.89
C ALA A 94 7.50 13.60 -4.87
N PRO A 95 8.33 14.64 -4.75
CA PRO A 95 9.37 14.69 -3.73
C PRO A 95 8.78 14.51 -2.33
N GLU A 96 9.39 13.65 -1.54
CA GLU A 96 9.00 13.35 -0.17
C GLU A 96 10.10 13.76 0.80
N THR A 97 9.71 14.23 1.99
CA THR A 97 10.68 14.42 3.07
C THR A 97 11.27 13.06 3.46
N PRO A 98 12.57 12.89 3.43
CA PRO A 98 13.21 11.65 3.84
C PRO A 98 12.86 11.29 5.29
N VAL A 99 12.59 10.03 5.55
CA VAL A 99 12.49 9.50 6.91
C VAL A 99 13.92 9.15 7.34
N PRO A 100 14.44 9.78 8.42
CA PRO A 100 15.86 9.67 8.80
C PRO A 100 16.15 8.37 9.57
N TYR A 101 15.50 7.28 9.20
CA TYR A 101 15.62 5.98 9.85
C TYR A 101 15.59 4.87 8.82
N ASP A 102 16.42 3.87 9.02
CA ASP A 102 16.40 2.63 8.27
C ASP A 102 15.25 1.71 8.73
N VAL A 103 15.01 0.65 7.98
CA VAL A 103 14.04 -0.40 8.31
C VAL A 103 14.83 -1.69 8.60
N PRO A 104 15.28 -1.94 9.84
CA PRO A 104 16.04 -3.13 10.18
C PRO A 104 15.25 -4.40 9.93
N ILE A 105 15.90 -5.40 9.32
CA ILE A 105 15.35 -6.75 9.20
C ILE A 105 15.73 -7.50 10.49
N LEU A 106 14.72 -7.97 11.22
CA LEU A 106 14.88 -8.68 12.48
C LEU A 106 14.94 -10.19 12.29
N PHE A 107 14.23 -10.69 11.29
CA PHE A 107 14.18 -12.11 10.97
C PHE A 107 13.81 -12.29 9.49
N GLU A 108 14.35 -13.33 8.88
CA GLU A 108 14.02 -13.72 7.52
C GLU A 108 14.17 -15.24 7.37
N ASP A 109 13.20 -15.86 6.70
CA ASP A 109 13.25 -17.24 6.24
C ASP A 109 12.82 -17.37 4.77
N GLU A 110 12.46 -18.56 4.33
CA GLU A 110 12.00 -18.82 2.97
C GLU A 110 10.71 -18.07 2.63
N HIS A 111 9.79 -17.90 3.59
CA HIS A 111 8.43 -17.44 3.36
C HIS A 111 8.16 -16.02 3.84
N ILE A 112 8.82 -15.60 4.92
CA ILE A 112 8.56 -14.32 5.57
C ILE A 112 9.82 -13.50 5.80
N LEU A 113 9.60 -12.21 5.93
CA LEU A 113 10.56 -11.24 6.42
C LEU A 113 9.89 -10.41 7.52
N VAL A 114 10.55 -10.29 8.65
CA VAL A 114 10.10 -9.48 9.78
C VAL A 114 11.03 -8.29 9.92
N ALA A 115 10.46 -7.10 9.95
CA ALA A 115 11.21 -5.86 10.03
C ALA A 115 10.72 -4.99 11.19
N ASP A 116 11.59 -4.14 11.71
CA ASP A 116 11.23 -3.08 12.64
C ASP A 116 10.92 -1.80 11.86
N LYS A 117 9.63 -1.45 11.79
CA LYS A 117 9.21 -0.24 11.09
C LYS A 117 9.44 0.98 11.98
N PRO A 118 10.27 1.95 11.57
CA PRO A 118 10.47 3.16 12.33
C PRO A 118 9.20 4.04 12.37
N PRO A 119 9.12 4.99 13.32
CA PRO A 119 8.07 6.01 13.31
C PRO A 119 8.21 6.91 12.08
N PHE A 120 7.16 7.65 11.75
CA PHE A 120 7.03 8.57 10.60
C PHE A 120 7.02 7.89 9.22
N MET A 121 7.34 6.62 9.12
CA MET A 121 7.30 5.84 7.89
C MET A 121 5.96 5.13 7.71
N ALA A 122 5.33 5.27 6.54
CA ALA A 122 4.12 4.51 6.22
C ALA A 122 4.47 3.04 5.91
N THR A 123 3.53 2.12 6.14
CA THR A 123 3.74 0.70 5.80
C THR A 123 3.82 0.46 4.29
N MET A 124 2.93 1.08 3.53
CA MET A 124 2.82 0.91 2.07
C MET A 124 2.46 2.22 1.37
N PRO A 125 2.70 2.33 0.06
CA PRO A 125 2.39 3.52 -0.72
C PRO A 125 0.93 3.93 -0.58
N ARG A 126 0.70 5.17 -0.15
CA ARG A 126 -0.63 5.79 -0.09
C ARG A 126 -0.54 7.32 -0.01
N ALA A 127 -1.42 8.00 -0.75
CA ALA A 127 -1.55 9.47 -0.77
C ALA A 127 -0.21 10.15 -1.09
N ARG A 128 0.37 10.94 -0.18
CA ARG A 128 1.64 11.63 -0.37
C ARG A 128 2.87 10.79 0.03
N HIS A 129 2.68 9.63 0.65
CA HIS A 129 3.76 8.74 1.06
C HIS A 129 3.82 7.57 0.09
N ILE A 130 4.72 7.64 -0.88
CA ILE A 130 4.87 6.68 -1.98
C ILE A 130 6.20 5.94 -1.86
N VAL A 131 7.31 6.70 -1.84
CA VAL A 131 8.67 6.15 -1.80
C VAL A 131 9.13 5.87 -0.36
N GLN A 132 8.84 6.81 0.56
CA GLN A 132 9.22 6.71 1.97
C GLN A 132 8.26 5.79 2.74
N THR A 133 8.23 4.51 2.33
CA THR A 133 7.41 3.47 2.94
C THR A 133 8.22 2.21 3.20
N ALA A 134 7.88 1.48 4.27
CA ALA A 134 8.59 0.24 4.62
C ALA A 134 8.58 -0.77 3.46
N THR A 135 7.47 -0.90 2.75
CA THR A 135 7.36 -1.82 1.60
C THR A 135 8.36 -1.47 0.49
N VAL A 136 8.45 -0.20 0.11
CA VAL A 136 9.34 0.23 -0.98
C VAL A 136 10.80 0.12 -0.55
N GLN A 137 11.12 0.57 0.66
CA GLN A 137 12.48 0.47 1.19
C GLN A 137 12.97 -0.98 1.27
N LEU A 138 12.15 -1.88 1.81
CA LEU A 138 12.51 -3.30 1.91
C LEU A 138 12.63 -3.98 0.54
N ARG A 139 11.75 -3.67 -0.41
CA ARG A 139 11.87 -4.19 -1.78
C ARG A 139 13.18 -3.76 -2.45
N ARG A 140 13.57 -2.49 -2.31
CA ARG A 140 14.86 -1.99 -2.81
C ARG A 140 16.04 -2.66 -2.14
N MET A 141 15.98 -2.79 -0.83
CA MET A 141 17.06 -3.38 -0.02
C MET A 141 17.28 -4.87 -0.34
N THR A 142 16.18 -5.62 -0.50
CA THR A 142 16.25 -7.08 -0.72
C THR A 142 16.25 -7.49 -2.19
N GLY A 143 15.92 -6.58 -3.11
CA GLY A 143 15.67 -6.92 -4.50
C GLY A 143 14.43 -7.80 -4.74
N ASN A 144 13.57 -7.97 -3.73
CA ASN A 144 12.38 -8.80 -3.81
C ASN A 144 11.11 -7.97 -4.03
N ASP A 145 10.68 -7.87 -5.26
CA ASP A 145 9.48 -7.14 -5.66
C ASP A 145 8.17 -7.80 -5.19
N GLU A 146 8.21 -9.08 -4.84
CA GLU A 146 7.04 -9.79 -4.31
C GLU A 146 6.77 -9.51 -2.83
N LEU A 147 7.70 -8.85 -2.11
CA LEU A 147 7.46 -8.49 -0.73
C LEU A 147 6.14 -7.72 -0.57
N ALA A 148 5.29 -8.24 0.32
CA ALA A 148 4.02 -7.63 0.66
C ALA A 148 3.74 -7.72 2.16
N PRO A 149 3.29 -6.63 2.79
CA PRO A 149 2.98 -6.67 4.21
C PRO A 149 1.76 -7.56 4.46
N ALA A 150 1.83 -8.42 5.48
CA ALA A 150 0.71 -9.24 5.93
C ALA A 150 -0.31 -8.42 6.76
N HIS A 151 0.17 -7.38 7.42
CA HIS A 151 -0.61 -6.40 8.17
C HIS A 151 0.00 -5.01 8.02
N ARG A 152 -0.56 -4.03 8.68
CA ARG A 152 -0.05 -2.65 8.64
C ARG A 152 0.03 -2.05 10.03
N LEU A 153 1.02 -1.17 10.20
CA LEU A 153 1.12 -0.21 11.28
C LEU A 153 0.85 1.19 10.72
N ASP A 154 0.29 2.05 11.53
CA ASP A 154 0.10 3.44 11.16
C ASP A 154 1.45 4.17 11.07
N ARG A 155 1.47 5.31 10.39
CA ARG A 155 2.71 6.04 10.10
C ARG A 155 3.51 6.42 11.36
N LEU A 156 2.83 6.79 12.43
CA LEU A 156 3.48 7.17 13.69
C LEU A 156 3.80 5.98 14.59
N THR A 157 3.18 4.82 14.37
CA THR A 157 3.43 3.60 15.12
C THR A 157 4.70 2.94 14.62
N SER A 158 5.65 2.67 15.49
CA SER A 158 6.85 1.87 15.21
C SER A 158 6.67 0.42 15.65
N GLY A 159 7.59 -0.46 15.26
CA GLY A 159 7.68 -1.84 15.70
C GLY A 159 7.46 -2.89 14.62
N ILE A 160 7.15 -4.09 15.05
CA ILE A 160 7.18 -5.32 14.26
C ILE A 160 6.20 -5.28 13.10
N LEU A 161 6.73 -5.48 11.89
CA LEU A 161 5.98 -5.55 10.66
C LEU A 161 6.36 -6.82 9.89
N LEU A 162 5.37 -7.70 9.66
CA LEU A 162 5.58 -8.96 8.95
C LEU A 162 5.26 -8.79 7.48
N PHE A 163 6.19 -9.23 6.65
CA PHE A 163 6.06 -9.32 5.19
C PHE A 163 6.07 -10.77 4.74
N THR A 164 5.33 -11.06 3.68
CA THR A 164 5.44 -12.30 2.93
C THR A 164 6.38 -12.10 1.75
N LYS A 165 7.25 -13.08 1.48
CA LYS A 165 8.27 -13.01 0.41
C LYS A 165 7.72 -13.46 -0.94
N HIS A 166 6.69 -14.30 -0.95
CA HIS A 166 6.10 -14.89 -2.15
C HIS A 166 4.58 -14.70 -2.18
N ARG A 167 4.04 -14.61 -3.38
CA ARG A 167 2.61 -14.36 -3.60
C ARG A 167 1.73 -15.51 -3.11
N ASP A 168 2.17 -16.73 -3.26
CA ASP A 168 1.43 -17.96 -2.90
C ASP A 168 1.18 -18.10 -1.41
N VAL A 169 2.11 -17.67 -0.55
CA VAL A 169 1.94 -17.69 0.92
C VAL A 169 1.16 -16.49 1.45
N ARG A 170 1.03 -15.42 0.66
CA ARG A 170 0.42 -14.14 1.08
C ARG A 170 -0.98 -14.31 1.66
N GLY A 171 -1.83 -15.09 0.99
CA GLY A 171 -3.20 -15.32 1.42
C GLY A 171 -3.29 -15.94 2.80
N ALA A 172 -2.47 -16.96 3.09
CA ALA A 172 -2.46 -17.65 4.37
C ALA A 172 -2.10 -16.69 5.52
N TYR A 173 -1.01 -15.92 5.37
CA TYR A 173 -0.60 -14.97 6.41
C TYR A 173 -1.60 -13.82 6.61
N GLN A 174 -2.17 -13.26 5.55
CA GLN A 174 -3.19 -12.22 5.68
C GLN A 174 -4.46 -12.72 6.37
N THR A 175 -4.84 -13.98 6.14
CA THR A 175 -5.98 -14.62 6.81
C THR A 175 -5.78 -14.72 8.32
N LEU A 176 -4.57 -15.04 8.80
CA LEU A 176 -4.27 -15.07 10.24
C LEU A 176 -4.61 -13.74 10.93
N PHE A 177 -4.28 -12.62 10.30
CA PHE A 177 -4.61 -11.29 10.83
C PHE A 177 -6.11 -10.98 10.73
N ALA A 178 -6.74 -11.32 9.60
CA ALA A 178 -8.17 -11.09 9.39
C ALA A 178 -9.04 -11.89 10.37
N GLU A 179 -8.66 -13.14 10.66
CA GLU A 179 -9.33 -14.04 11.60
C GLU A 179 -8.91 -13.82 13.07
N LYS A 180 -8.10 -12.78 13.36
CA LYS A 180 -7.60 -12.47 14.70
C LYS A 180 -6.85 -13.62 15.38
N LYS A 181 -6.19 -14.48 14.61
CA LYS A 181 -5.35 -15.58 15.11
C LYS A 181 -3.95 -15.16 15.55
N VAL A 182 -3.63 -13.88 15.38
CA VAL A 182 -2.35 -13.26 15.77
C VAL A 182 -2.57 -12.46 17.04
N GLN A 183 -1.83 -12.78 18.09
CA GLN A 183 -1.76 -11.95 19.29
C GLN A 183 -0.80 -10.79 19.03
N LYS A 184 -1.26 -9.57 19.33
CA LYS A 184 -0.48 -8.35 19.15
C LYS A 184 -0.38 -7.61 20.47
N THR A 185 0.84 -7.30 20.88
CA THR A 185 1.13 -6.51 22.08
C THR A 185 1.71 -5.16 21.65
N TYR A 186 1.24 -4.09 22.27
CA TYR A 186 1.69 -2.74 22.02
C TYR A 186 2.06 -2.08 23.34
N GLN A 187 3.07 -1.22 23.27
CA GLN A 187 3.35 -0.26 24.35
C GLN A 187 2.91 1.12 23.89
N ALA A 188 2.31 1.88 24.77
CA ALA A 188 1.90 3.25 24.50
C ALA A 188 2.30 4.15 25.66
N ILE A 189 2.79 5.36 25.31
CA ILE A 189 3.05 6.42 26.29
C ILE A 189 1.85 7.34 26.26
N ALA A 190 1.25 7.55 27.41
CA ALA A 190 0.09 8.42 27.59
C ALA A 190 0.24 9.23 28.87
N GLU A 191 -0.62 10.25 29.05
CA GLU A 191 -0.76 10.94 30.33
C GLU A 191 -1.20 9.92 31.41
N TYR A 192 -0.55 9.99 32.58
CA TYR A 192 -0.85 9.04 33.67
C TYR A 192 -2.31 9.13 34.11
N ARG A 193 -2.97 8.00 34.10
CA ARG A 193 -4.30 7.80 34.66
C ARG A 193 -4.34 6.42 35.31
N ARG A 194 -4.85 6.36 36.53
CA ARG A 194 -5.04 5.09 37.22
C ARG A 194 -6.24 4.35 36.61
N PHE A 195 -5.99 3.27 35.93
CA PHE A 195 -7.03 2.37 35.43
C PHE A 195 -7.06 1.08 36.24
N PRO A 196 -8.24 0.46 36.43
CA PRO A 196 -8.29 -0.91 36.92
C PRO A 196 -7.60 -1.82 35.92
N THR A 197 -6.78 -2.76 36.38
CA THR A 197 -6.08 -3.75 35.55
C THR A 197 -6.56 -5.16 35.87
N PRO A 198 -6.88 -5.99 34.88
CA PRO A 198 -6.91 -5.66 33.44
C PRO A 198 -8.15 -4.83 33.07
N LEU A 199 -8.04 -3.94 32.09
CA LEU A 199 -9.16 -3.18 31.54
C LEU A 199 -9.38 -3.55 30.08
N GLN A 200 -10.61 -3.91 29.75
CA GLN A 200 -10.99 -4.24 28.38
C GLN A 200 -11.86 -3.16 27.77
N TRP A 201 -11.43 -2.63 26.63
CA TRP A 201 -12.27 -1.78 25.78
C TRP A 201 -12.80 -2.59 24.62
N ALA A 202 -14.13 -2.61 24.49
CA ALA A 202 -14.80 -3.23 23.37
C ALA A 202 -15.73 -2.19 22.73
N SER A 203 -15.54 -1.89 21.46
CA SER A 203 -16.27 -0.82 20.77
C SER A 203 -16.74 -1.28 19.39
N HIS A 204 -17.90 -0.80 18.98
CA HIS A 204 -18.33 -0.88 17.60
C HIS A 204 -17.80 0.34 16.84
N LEU A 205 -16.82 0.10 15.96
CA LEU A 205 -16.24 1.16 15.14
C LEU A 205 -16.85 1.15 13.76
N THR A 206 -17.37 2.30 13.35
CA THR A 206 -17.86 2.55 11.99
C THR A 206 -16.93 3.51 11.27
N LYS A 207 -16.82 3.36 9.96
CA LYS A 207 -16.04 4.25 9.10
C LYS A 207 -16.75 4.47 7.79
N THR A 208 -17.07 5.72 7.51
CA THR A 208 -17.63 6.10 6.20
C THR A 208 -16.52 6.16 5.16
N PRO A 209 -16.74 5.61 3.95
CA PRO A 209 -15.79 5.75 2.86
C PRO A 209 -15.46 7.22 2.59
N GLY A 210 -14.14 7.54 2.49
CA GLY A 210 -13.65 8.91 2.31
C GLY A 210 -13.32 9.67 3.59
N GLU A 211 -13.85 9.26 4.75
CA GLU A 211 -13.48 9.84 6.04
C GLU A 211 -12.16 9.26 6.57
N ILE A 212 -11.36 10.10 7.24
CA ILE A 212 -10.09 9.67 7.87
C ILE A 212 -10.36 9.01 9.21
N GLN A 213 -11.28 9.56 9.99
CA GLN A 213 -11.61 9.10 11.35
C GLN A 213 -12.70 8.05 11.34
N GLY A 214 -12.55 7.02 12.19
CA GLY A 214 -13.64 6.14 12.58
C GLY A 214 -14.44 6.76 13.72
N ARG A 215 -15.70 6.34 13.87
CA ARG A 215 -16.60 6.77 14.95
C ARG A 215 -17.00 5.56 15.78
N ILE A 216 -17.16 5.78 17.08
CA ILE A 216 -17.80 4.78 17.96
C ILE A 216 -19.31 4.92 17.75
N GLY A 217 -19.97 3.81 17.48
CA GLY A 217 -21.41 3.73 17.28
C GLY A 217 -22.02 2.57 18.06
N ASP A 218 -23.33 2.43 17.99
CA ASP A 218 -24.07 1.32 18.57
C ASP A 218 -23.90 0.06 17.71
N GLY A 219 -23.79 -1.11 18.36
CA GLY A 219 -23.67 -2.39 17.68
C GLY A 219 -22.77 -3.39 18.38
N ILE A 220 -22.68 -4.60 17.81
CA ILE A 220 -21.79 -5.64 18.31
C ILE A 220 -20.33 -5.15 18.18
N PRO A 221 -19.51 -5.19 19.22
CA PRO A 221 -18.12 -4.76 19.17
C PRO A 221 -17.34 -5.46 18.08
N ASN A 222 -16.66 -4.68 17.22
CA ASN A 222 -15.76 -5.16 16.16
C ASN A 222 -14.30 -4.78 16.42
N ALA A 223 -14.04 -3.99 17.46
CA ALA A 223 -12.71 -3.63 17.97
C ALA A 223 -12.63 -3.91 19.45
N CYS A 224 -11.54 -4.53 19.87
CA CYS A 224 -11.28 -4.83 21.27
C CYS A 224 -9.81 -4.55 21.58
N LEU A 225 -9.57 -3.91 22.73
CA LEU A 225 -8.25 -3.67 23.31
C LEU A 225 -8.26 -4.16 24.74
N LEU A 226 -7.28 -4.97 25.12
CA LEU A 226 -7.02 -5.35 26.51
C LEU A 226 -5.81 -4.54 26.98
N TYR A 227 -6.02 -3.75 28.02
CA TYR A 227 -4.95 -3.04 28.71
C TYR A 227 -4.50 -3.88 29.91
N THR A 228 -3.19 -4.01 30.01
CA THR A 228 -2.51 -4.54 31.20
C THR A 228 -1.43 -3.54 31.60
N SER A 229 -1.28 -3.24 32.89
CA SER A 229 -0.14 -2.44 33.36
C SER A 229 1.15 -3.23 33.17
N ASP A 230 2.23 -2.53 32.81
CA ASP A 230 3.57 -3.09 32.85
C ASP A 230 4.11 -3.01 34.28
N ALA A 231 4.99 -3.94 34.67
CA ALA A 231 5.63 -3.95 36.00
C ALA A 231 6.50 -2.70 36.28
N ALA A 232 6.71 -1.85 35.25
CA ALA A 232 7.40 -0.55 35.41
C ALA A 232 6.46 0.56 35.95
N ASP A 233 5.17 0.28 36.13
CA ASP A 233 4.16 1.23 36.64
C ASP A 233 3.93 1.11 38.16
N GLU A 234 4.70 0.23 38.86
CA GLU A 234 4.67 0.05 40.31
C GLU A 234 5.82 0.89 41.01
#